data_c4380beba6953af6e5fd3adcc17e1991
#
_entry.id   c4380beba6953af6e5fd3adcc17e1991
#
_cell.length_a   1.000
_cell.length_b   1.000
_cell.length_c   1.000
_cell.angle_alpha   90.00
_cell.angle_beta   90.00
_cell.angle_gamma   90.00
#
_symmetry.space_group_name_H-M   'P 1'
#
loop_
_entity.id
_entity.type
_entity.pdbx_description
1 polymer ?
#
loop_
_entity_poly.entity_id
_entity_poly.type
_entity_poly.pdbx_seq_one_letter_code
_entity_poly.pdbx_strand_id
1 'polypeptide(L)'
;KIAGETVGYVADKAEFEQKVENILNKEEESKLFTVIDNMPEYKLKLTDKSEQTNEDVILAQLEDEAVTTYKLYAVTVDGKEKTVLASLEEAEKIVDEMTEKYEDDIELDIGIADVITTDKQDASTVKVATADVNKVIKTAVEKKEEEEAKQREIESHTVQGVYLEATPVSGIITSRFGNRESIRSHGHTGLDIAAPAGTPIKAAADGTVTFSGYSGGYGYVVKMDNGNGVQTIYGHCSKLYVSAGEKVEAGEVIAAVGSTGNSTGNHLHFEVRVNGEEVNPQNYIYN
;
A
#
# COMPACT_ATOMS: atom_id res chain seq x y z
N LYS A 1 21.14 -16.57 52.84
CA LYS A 1 21.90 -16.94 51.64
C LYS A 1 21.02 -16.78 50.43
N ILE A 2 21.56 -16.30 49.34
CA ILE A 2 20.95 -16.26 48.03
C ILE A 2 21.86 -17.04 47.10
N ALA A 3 21.35 -17.94 46.29
CA ALA A 3 22.13 -18.83 45.41
C ALA A 3 23.30 -19.58 46.12
N GLY A 4 23.09 -19.92 47.40
CA GLY A 4 24.09 -20.60 48.21
C GLY A 4 25.15 -19.69 48.88
N GLU A 5 25.25 -18.43 48.51
CA GLU A 5 26.20 -17.45 49.08
C GLU A 5 25.57 -16.66 50.24
N THR A 6 26.39 -16.30 51.21
CA THR A 6 25.97 -15.49 52.36
C THR A 6 25.98 -14.01 51.95
N VAL A 7 24.79 -13.41 51.75
CA VAL A 7 24.61 -12.00 51.32
C VAL A 7 24.45 -11.04 52.49
N GLY A 8 24.10 -11.55 53.69
CA GLY A 8 23.96 -10.70 54.86
C GLY A 8 23.23 -11.36 56.02
N TYR A 9 22.83 -10.53 56.99
CA TYR A 9 22.13 -10.91 58.22
C TYR A 9 20.84 -10.13 58.36
N VAL A 10 19.79 -10.81 58.85
CA VAL A 10 18.48 -10.24 59.16
C VAL A 10 18.19 -10.47 60.66
N ALA A 11 17.54 -9.52 61.30
CA ALA A 11 17.25 -9.60 62.73
C ALA A 11 16.05 -10.52 63.01
N ASP A 12 14.99 -10.44 62.22
CA ASP A 12 13.82 -11.26 62.32
C ASP A 12 13.48 -11.87 60.97
N LYS A 13 13.44 -13.20 60.93
CA LYS A 13 13.17 -13.97 59.72
C LYS A 13 11.75 -13.72 59.21
N ALA A 14 10.75 -13.71 60.13
CA ALA A 14 9.36 -13.60 59.75
C ALA A 14 9.02 -12.21 59.16
N GLU A 15 9.56 -11.14 59.80
CA GLU A 15 9.43 -9.78 59.31
C GLU A 15 10.11 -9.62 57.92
N PHE A 16 11.27 -10.21 57.73
CA PHE A 16 11.99 -10.14 56.46
C PHE A 16 11.25 -10.93 55.35
N GLU A 17 10.73 -12.13 55.65
CA GLU A 17 9.94 -12.92 54.74
C GLU A 17 8.69 -12.14 54.28
N GLN A 18 8.03 -11.38 55.15
CA GLN A 18 6.92 -10.53 54.79
C GLN A 18 7.32 -9.37 53.86
N LYS A 19 8.49 -8.79 54.05
CA LYS A 19 9.05 -7.80 53.14
C LYS A 19 9.33 -8.40 51.76
N VAL A 20 9.84 -9.63 51.67
CA VAL A 20 10.03 -10.35 50.39
C VAL A 20 8.70 -10.66 49.72
N GLU A 21 7.70 -11.13 50.49
CA GLU A 21 6.33 -11.35 49.96
C GLU A 21 5.72 -10.06 49.41
N ASN A 22 6.00 -8.92 50.02
CA ASN A 22 5.51 -7.62 49.50
C ASN A 22 6.12 -7.27 48.14
N ILE A 23 7.39 -7.64 47.90
CA ILE A 23 7.99 -7.49 46.55
C ILE A 23 7.24 -8.35 45.53
N LEU A 24 7.00 -9.63 45.86
CA LEU A 24 6.32 -10.57 44.97
C LEU A 24 4.85 -10.18 44.69
N ASN A 25 4.15 -9.68 45.70
CA ASN A 25 2.72 -9.37 45.65
C ASN A 25 2.41 -7.88 45.42
N LYS A 26 3.41 -7.06 45.09
CA LYS A 26 3.20 -5.66 44.77
C LYS A 26 2.19 -5.54 43.62
N GLU A 27 1.08 -4.86 43.87
CA GLU A 27 0.06 -4.61 42.85
C GLU A 27 0.58 -3.62 41.81
N GLU A 28 0.55 -4.01 40.57
CA GLU A 28 0.86 -3.17 39.42
C GLU A 28 -0.16 -3.46 38.31
N GLU A 29 -0.50 -2.43 37.56
CA GLU A 29 -1.39 -2.58 36.40
C GLU A 29 -0.80 -3.57 35.39
N SER A 30 -1.63 -4.44 34.86
CA SER A 30 -1.28 -5.50 33.88
C SER A 30 -0.36 -6.60 34.42
N LYS A 31 0.05 -6.54 35.68
CA LYS A 31 0.90 -7.58 36.27
C LYS A 31 0.15 -8.90 36.40
N LEU A 32 0.76 -9.97 35.90
CA LEU A 32 0.32 -11.34 36.16
C LEU A 32 0.94 -11.90 37.43
N PHE A 33 2.25 -11.90 37.49
CA PHE A 33 3.03 -12.39 38.64
C PHE A 33 4.45 -11.86 38.62
N THR A 34 5.12 -11.96 39.78
CA THR A 34 6.55 -11.69 39.92
C THR A 34 7.23 -12.94 40.48
N VAL A 35 8.39 -13.29 39.96
CA VAL A 35 9.21 -14.38 40.43
C VAL A 35 10.61 -13.88 40.83
N ILE A 36 11.24 -14.53 41.80
CA ILE A 36 12.64 -14.39 42.14
C ILE A 36 13.24 -15.77 42.04
N ASP A 37 14.16 -15.97 41.11
CA ASP A 37 14.74 -17.30 40.83
C ASP A 37 15.50 -17.88 42.03
N ASN A 38 16.17 -17.02 42.79
CA ASN A 38 16.96 -17.44 43.94
C ASN A 38 16.35 -16.92 45.25
N MET A 39 15.29 -17.55 45.69
CA MET A 39 14.69 -17.22 46.99
C MET A 39 15.66 -17.33 48.15
N PRO A 40 15.57 -16.45 49.17
CA PRO A 40 16.48 -16.45 50.30
C PRO A 40 16.39 -17.73 51.12
N GLU A 41 17.56 -18.35 51.39
CA GLU A 41 17.70 -19.43 52.35
C GLU A 41 18.18 -18.88 53.70
N TYR A 42 17.57 -19.33 54.80
CA TYR A 42 17.85 -18.84 56.14
C TYR A 42 18.61 -19.89 56.92
N LYS A 43 19.69 -19.44 57.63
CA LYS A 43 20.40 -20.25 58.61
C LYS A 43 20.59 -19.45 59.88
N LEU A 44 20.24 -20.06 61.02
CA LEU A 44 20.49 -19.44 62.32
C LEU A 44 22.01 -19.32 62.57
N LYS A 45 22.45 -18.10 62.90
CA LYS A 45 23.83 -17.82 63.30
C LYS A 45 23.79 -17.02 64.58
N LEU A 46 24.56 -17.48 65.58
CA LEU A 46 24.84 -16.70 66.77
C LEU A 46 25.92 -15.69 66.41
N THR A 47 25.61 -14.42 66.51
CA THR A 47 26.52 -13.30 66.20
C THR A 47 26.81 -12.47 67.41
N ASP A 48 27.94 -11.78 67.39
CA ASP A 48 28.23 -10.74 68.40
C ASP A 48 27.34 -9.51 68.17
N LYS A 49 27.10 -8.73 69.22
CA LYS A 49 26.34 -7.48 69.18
C LYS A 49 26.84 -6.42 68.19
N SER A 50 28.05 -6.64 67.61
CA SER A 50 28.72 -5.76 66.65
C SER A 50 28.31 -6.02 65.16
N GLU A 51 27.70 -7.18 64.85
CA GLU A 51 27.26 -7.45 63.46
C GLU A 51 25.97 -6.68 63.17
N GLN A 52 26.01 -5.80 62.18
CA GLN A 52 24.85 -5.00 61.75
C GLN A 52 24.02 -5.81 60.80
N THR A 53 22.69 -5.68 60.89
CA THR A 53 21.76 -6.18 59.87
C THR A 53 21.87 -5.32 58.63
N ASN A 54 21.77 -5.94 57.47
CA ASN A 54 21.81 -5.24 56.17
C ASN A 54 20.59 -5.61 55.31
N GLU A 55 19.40 -5.63 55.93
CA GLU A 55 18.14 -6.02 55.32
C GLU A 55 17.82 -5.23 54.06
N ASP A 56 18.01 -3.90 54.08
CA ASP A 56 17.70 -3.02 52.94
C ASP A 56 18.58 -3.36 51.72
N VAL A 57 19.83 -3.72 51.93
CA VAL A 57 20.75 -4.12 50.83
C VAL A 57 20.31 -5.44 50.23
N ILE A 58 19.87 -6.39 51.09
CA ILE A 58 19.40 -7.70 50.63
C ILE A 58 18.06 -7.56 49.89
N LEU A 59 17.12 -6.69 50.37
CA LEU A 59 15.87 -6.42 49.71
C LEU A 59 16.11 -5.76 48.35
N ALA A 60 16.99 -4.78 48.27
CA ALA A 60 17.32 -4.12 47.01
C ALA A 60 17.89 -5.10 45.97
N GLN A 61 18.73 -6.06 46.41
CA GLN A 61 19.22 -7.12 45.52
C GLN A 61 18.10 -8.04 45.03
N LEU A 62 17.15 -8.42 45.90
CA LEU A 62 16.01 -9.25 45.55
C LEU A 62 15.04 -8.52 44.62
N GLU A 63 14.88 -7.21 44.80
CA GLU A 63 14.09 -6.37 43.87
C GLU A 63 14.74 -6.30 42.48
N ASP A 64 16.07 -6.21 42.41
CA ASP A 64 16.82 -6.19 41.13
C ASP A 64 16.76 -7.54 40.39
N GLU A 65 16.77 -8.66 41.19
CA GLU A 65 16.64 -10.02 40.64
C GLU A 65 15.18 -10.43 40.34
N ALA A 66 14.20 -9.63 40.74
CA ALA A 66 12.77 -9.92 40.54
C ALA A 66 12.34 -9.72 39.07
N VAL A 67 11.82 -10.78 38.51
CA VAL A 67 11.25 -10.74 37.14
C VAL A 67 9.74 -10.69 37.21
N THR A 68 9.16 -9.61 36.74
CA THR A 68 7.70 -9.43 36.67
C THR A 68 7.21 -9.73 35.27
N THR A 69 6.15 -10.54 35.19
CA THR A 69 5.44 -10.84 33.94
C THR A 69 4.16 -10.03 33.87
N TYR A 70 3.95 -9.40 32.75
CA TYR A 70 2.78 -8.56 32.45
C TYR A 70 1.92 -9.18 31.36
N LYS A 71 0.62 -8.92 31.41
CA LYS A 71 -0.32 -9.19 30.33
C LYS A 71 -0.78 -7.85 29.75
N LEU A 72 -0.46 -7.63 28.50
CA LEU A 72 -0.84 -6.45 27.71
C LEU A 72 -1.76 -6.86 26.57
N TYR A 73 -2.39 -5.90 25.91
CA TYR A 73 -3.34 -6.09 24.83
C TYR A 73 -2.89 -5.30 23.61
N ALA A 74 -2.49 -6.01 22.57
CA ALA A 74 -2.11 -5.40 21.31
C ALA A 74 -3.33 -5.21 20.42
N VAL A 75 -3.56 -4.00 19.91
CA VAL A 75 -4.49 -3.77 18.81
C VAL A 75 -3.80 -4.17 17.51
N THR A 76 -4.44 -5.06 16.74
CA THR A 76 -3.91 -5.59 15.48
C THR A 76 -4.71 -5.06 14.30
N VAL A 77 -4.04 -4.89 13.16
CA VAL A 77 -4.66 -4.62 11.85
C VAL A 77 -4.07 -5.61 10.86
N ASP A 78 -4.90 -6.42 10.23
CA ASP A 78 -4.50 -7.53 9.35
C ASP A 78 -3.50 -8.48 10.03
N GLY A 79 -3.81 -8.83 11.29
CA GLY A 79 -2.99 -9.72 12.12
C GLY A 79 -1.63 -9.15 12.55
N LYS A 80 -1.35 -7.87 12.30
CA LYS A 80 -0.09 -7.21 12.70
C LYS A 80 -0.35 -6.25 13.85
N GLU A 81 0.44 -6.39 14.92
CA GLU A 81 0.40 -5.48 16.06
C GLU A 81 0.73 -4.04 15.65
N LYS A 82 -0.05 -3.08 16.16
CA LYS A 82 0.12 -1.65 15.89
C LYS A 82 0.40 -0.84 17.13
N THR A 83 -0.21 -1.20 18.23
CA THR A 83 -0.06 -0.53 19.52
C THR A 83 -0.39 -1.51 20.63
N VAL A 84 0.11 -1.26 21.82
CA VAL A 84 -0.09 -2.11 22.99
C VAL A 84 -0.67 -1.27 24.13
N LEU A 85 -1.67 -1.80 24.81
CA LEU A 85 -2.40 -1.16 25.90
C LEU A 85 -2.35 -2.03 27.17
N ALA A 86 -2.47 -1.39 28.32
CA ALA A 86 -2.50 -2.08 29.59
C ALA A 86 -3.87 -2.72 29.91
N SER A 87 -4.95 -2.17 29.34
CA SER A 87 -6.32 -2.56 29.61
C SER A 87 -7.00 -3.15 28.38
N LEU A 88 -7.71 -4.28 28.58
CA LEU A 88 -8.55 -4.88 27.54
C LEU A 88 -9.69 -3.94 27.13
N GLU A 89 -10.35 -3.29 28.08
CA GLU A 89 -11.45 -2.36 27.84
C GLU A 89 -11.03 -1.20 26.93
N GLU A 90 -9.82 -0.67 27.14
CA GLU A 90 -9.27 0.38 26.29
C GLU A 90 -8.96 -0.12 24.87
N ALA A 91 -8.46 -1.36 24.72
CA ALA A 91 -8.20 -1.97 23.42
C ALA A 91 -9.52 -2.26 22.67
N GLU A 92 -10.52 -2.82 23.34
CA GLU A 92 -11.85 -3.06 22.78
C GLU A 92 -12.48 -1.76 22.27
N LYS A 93 -12.43 -0.69 23.05
CA LYS A 93 -12.94 0.61 22.65
C LYS A 93 -12.29 1.16 21.37
N ILE A 94 -10.99 0.99 21.21
CA ILE A 94 -10.30 1.42 19.99
C ILE A 94 -10.73 0.56 18.79
N VAL A 95 -10.85 -0.76 18.96
CA VAL A 95 -11.30 -1.66 17.91
C VAL A 95 -12.71 -1.30 17.47
N ASP A 96 -13.65 -1.10 18.41
CA ASP A 96 -15.03 -0.72 18.11
C ASP A 96 -15.09 0.62 17.36
N GLU A 97 -14.39 1.65 17.86
CA GLU A 97 -14.34 2.99 17.23
C GLU A 97 -13.78 2.91 15.80
N MET A 98 -12.73 2.15 15.57
CA MET A 98 -12.12 2.03 14.25
C MET A 98 -12.97 1.19 13.31
N THR A 99 -13.59 0.12 13.79
CA THR A 99 -14.50 -0.71 13.01
C THR A 99 -15.71 0.09 12.54
N GLU A 100 -16.39 0.80 13.44
CA GLU A 100 -17.55 1.66 13.11
C GLU A 100 -17.16 2.76 12.11
N LYS A 101 -15.99 3.35 12.28
CA LYS A 101 -15.53 4.47 11.44
C LYS A 101 -15.21 4.06 10.00
N TYR A 102 -14.71 2.85 9.79
CA TYR A 102 -14.18 2.39 8.49
C TYR A 102 -14.94 1.20 7.91
N GLU A 103 -16.13 0.88 8.44
CA GLU A 103 -16.96 -0.25 8.02
C GLU A 103 -17.23 -0.27 6.50
N ASP A 104 -17.47 0.90 5.92
CA ASP A 104 -17.80 1.05 4.49
C ASP A 104 -16.56 1.25 3.59
N ASP A 105 -15.41 1.56 4.15
CA ASP A 105 -14.26 2.00 3.35
C ASP A 105 -13.36 0.83 2.91
N ILE A 106 -13.12 -0.11 3.82
CA ILE A 106 -12.18 -1.21 3.58
C ILE A 106 -12.50 -2.42 4.47
N GLU A 107 -12.41 -3.62 3.89
CA GLU A 107 -12.45 -4.87 4.64
C GLU A 107 -11.09 -5.08 5.32
N LEU A 108 -10.97 -4.65 6.58
CA LEU A 108 -9.80 -4.82 7.43
C LEU A 108 -10.13 -5.74 8.59
N ASP A 109 -9.20 -6.64 8.91
CA ASP A 109 -9.25 -7.43 10.15
C ASP A 109 -8.63 -6.61 11.29
N ILE A 110 -9.48 -5.93 12.07
CA ILE A 110 -9.08 -5.19 13.26
C ILE A 110 -9.41 -6.05 14.46
N GLY A 111 -8.41 -6.39 15.27
CA GLY A 111 -8.57 -7.30 16.39
C GLY A 111 -7.68 -6.98 17.57
N ILE A 112 -7.75 -7.83 18.60
CA ILE A 112 -6.93 -7.74 19.80
C ILE A 112 -6.18 -9.05 19.99
N ALA A 113 -4.90 -8.94 20.35
CA ALA A 113 -4.05 -10.07 20.72
C ALA A 113 -3.50 -9.90 22.13
N ASP A 114 -3.44 -11.01 22.88
CA ASP A 114 -2.78 -11.04 24.17
C ASP A 114 -1.26 -10.99 23.99
N VAL A 115 -0.59 -10.11 24.73
CA VAL A 115 0.88 -10.00 24.77
C VAL A 115 1.35 -10.29 26.19
N ILE A 116 2.09 -11.37 26.37
CA ILE A 116 2.72 -11.71 27.64
C ILE A 116 4.20 -11.37 27.53
N THR A 117 4.69 -10.51 28.40
CA THR A 117 6.07 -10.02 28.36
C THR A 117 6.65 -9.82 29.76
N THR A 118 7.96 -9.96 29.86
CA THR A 118 8.71 -9.58 31.06
C THR A 118 9.33 -8.18 30.94
N ASP A 119 9.36 -7.63 29.73
CA ASP A 119 9.77 -6.25 29.51
C ASP A 119 8.59 -5.34 29.78
N LYS A 120 8.73 -4.41 30.71
CA LYS A 120 7.74 -3.35 30.92
C LYS A 120 7.79 -2.40 29.74
N GLN A 121 7.10 -2.75 28.66
CA GLN A 121 6.83 -1.79 27.59
C GLN A 121 5.91 -0.70 28.19
N ASP A 122 6.26 0.53 27.98
CA ASP A 122 5.34 1.63 28.30
C ASP A 122 4.10 1.45 27.42
N ALA A 123 3.01 0.98 28.04
CA ALA A 123 1.73 0.88 27.36
C ALA A 123 1.34 2.27 26.83
N SER A 124 0.91 2.31 25.57
CA SER A 124 0.48 3.53 24.93
C SER A 124 -0.76 4.08 25.64
N THR A 125 -0.88 5.38 25.72
CA THR A 125 -2.16 5.98 26.14
C THR A 125 -3.21 5.76 25.06
N VAL A 126 -4.48 5.64 25.43
CA VAL A 126 -5.61 5.47 24.48
C VAL A 126 -5.52 6.47 23.32
N LYS A 127 -5.23 7.72 23.62
CA LYS A 127 -5.12 8.79 22.61
C LYS A 127 -4.02 8.52 21.58
N VAL A 128 -2.85 8.05 22.02
CA VAL A 128 -1.73 7.73 21.12
C VAL A 128 -2.06 6.47 20.33
N ALA A 129 -2.54 5.43 20.99
CA ALA A 129 -2.94 4.18 20.37
C ALA A 129 -4.01 4.39 19.29
N THR A 130 -5.07 5.15 19.58
CA THR A 130 -6.12 5.52 18.61
C THR A 130 -5.53 6.25 17.41
N ALA A 131 -4.61 7.19 17.64
CA ALA A 131 -3.98 7.94 16.55
C ALA A 131 -3.10 7.04 15.65
N ASP A 132 -2.34 6.12 16.26
CA ASP A 132 -1.48 5.19 15.52
C ASP A 132 -2.29 4.21 14.69
N VAL A 133 -3.32 3.59 15.27
CA VAL A 133 -4.23 2.68 14.54
C VAL A 133 -4.95 3.42 13.42
N ASN A 134 -5.52 4.58 13.70
CA ASN A 134 -6.23 5.41 12.71
C ASN A 134 -5.32 5.81 11.55
N LYS A 135 -4.04 6.15 11.82
CA LYS A 135 -3.06 6.47 10.76
C LYS A 135 -2.80 5.28 9.84
N VAL A 136 -2.65 4.09 10.41
CA VAL A 136 -2.41 2.86 9.64
C VAL A 136 -3.61 2.54 8.74
N ILE A 137 -4.83 2.58 9.30
CA ILE A 137 -6.05 2.30 8.55
C ILE A 137 -6.24 3.34 7.44
N LYS A 138 -6.11 4.62 7.75
CA LYS A 138 -6.21 5.69 6.75
C LYS A 138 -5.25 5.50 5.58
N THR A 139 -3.99 5.12 5.86
CA THR A 139 -3.01 4.83 4.79
C THR A 139 -3.43 3.61 3.94
N ALA A 140 -4.05 2.60 4.56
CA ALA A 140 -4.54 1.42 3.84
C ALA A 140 -5.75 1.78 2.95
N VAL A 141 -6.68 2.62 3.44
CA VAL A 141 -7.82 3.14 2.66
C VAL A 141 -7.33 3.95 1.46
N GLU A 142 -6.45 4.94 1.67
CA GLU A 142 -5.89 5.76 0.60
C GLU A 142 -5.21 4.91 -0.49
N LYS A 143 -4.47 3.88 -0.07
CA LYS A 143 -3.81 2.96 -1.01
C LYS A 143 -4.82 2.12 -1.81
N LYS A 144 -5.88 1.62 -1.17
CA LYS A 144 -6.94 0.88 -1.85
C LYS A 144 -7.67 1.76 -2.88
N GLU A 145 -8.03 2.99 -2.49
CA GLU A 145 -8.66 3.95 -3.40
C GLU A 145 -7.78 4.26 -4.62
N GLU A 146 -6.46 4.41 -4.42
CA GLU A 146 -5.49 4.61 -5.51
C GLU A 146 -5.42 3.39 -6.43
N GLU A 147 -5.36 2.16 -5.87
CA GLU A 147 -5.35 0.92 -6.64
C GLU A 147 -6.65 0.74 -7.43
N GLU A 148 -7.82 1.01 -6.81
CA GLU A 148 -9.11 0.95 -7.49
C GLU A 148 -9.26 2.03 -8.58
N ALA A 149 -8.76 3.24 -8.34
CA ALA A 149 -8.75 4.30 -9.34
C ALA A 149 -7.91 3.90 -10.55
N LYS A 150 -6.71 3.34 -10.30
CA LYS A 150 -5.84 2.83 -11.35
C LYS A 150 -6.47 1.66 -12.10
N GLN A 151 -7.15 0.76 -11.39
CA GLN A 151 -7.84 -0.36 -12.03
C GLN A 151 -9.00 0.12 -12.92
N ARG A 152 -9.80 1.10 -12.46
CA ARG A 152 -10.84 1.73 -13.25
C ARG A 152 -10.28 2.44 -14.50
N GLU A 153 -9.12 3.09 -14.37
CA GLU A 153 -8.43 3.69 -15.53
C GLU A 153 -8.02 2.61 -16.53
N ILE A 154 -7.36 1.54 -16.09
CA ILE A 154 -6.98 0.41 -16.95
C ILE A 154 -8.20 -0.18 -17.66
N GLU A 155 -9.29 -0.43 -16.93
CA GLU A 155 -10.51 -0.98 -17.51
C GLU A 155 -11.14 -0.04 -18.56
N SER A 156 -11.16 1.26 -18.27
CA SER A 156 -11.72 2.26 -19.19
C SER A 156 -10.90 2.42 -20.47
N HIS A 157 -9.59 2.18 -20.41
CA HIS A 157 -8.69 2.22 -21.55
C HIS A 157 -8.47 0.84 -22.22
N THR A 158 -9.16 -0.21 -21.76
CA THR A 158 -9.00 -1.56 -22.28
C THR A 158 -10.07 -1.90 -23.33
N VAL A 159 -9.63 -2.36 -24.50
CA VAL A 159 -10.47 -2.88 -25.58
C VAL A 159 -10.09 -4.33 -25.88
N GLN A 160 -11.04 -5.26 -25.77
CA GLN A 160 -10.81 -6.70 -26.00
C GLN A 160 -9.56 -7.26 -25.25
N GLY A 161 -9.29 -6.74 -24.03
CA GLY A 161 -8.13 -7.14 -23.25
C GLY A 161 -6.78 -6.52 -23.69
N VAL A 162 -6.82 -5.54 -24.60
CA VAL A 162 -5.65 -4.71 -24.98
C VAL A 162 -5.79 -3.37 -24.29
N TYR A 163 -4.82 -3.02 -23.45
CA TYR A 163 -4.76 -1.75 -22.77
C TYR A 163 -4.12 -0.67 -23.65
N LEU A 164 -4.86 0.42 -23.92
CA LEU A 164 -4.37 1.58 -24.65
C LEU A 164 -3.67 2.53 -23.67
N GLU A 165 -2.43 2.23 -23.35
CA GLU A 165 -1.65 2.88 -22.29
C GLU A 165 -1.27 4.33 -22.61
N ALA A 166 -0.95 4.59 -23.89
CA ALA A 166 -0.37 5.88 -24.28
C ALA A 166 -1.28 6.66 -25.23
N THR A 167 -1.58 7.91 -24.87
CA THR A 167 -2.22 8.87 -25.76
C THR A 167 -1.31 9.14 -26.98
N PRO A 168 -1.73 8.81 -28.22
CA PRO A 168 -0.89 8.93 -29.41
C PRO A 168 -0.32 10.33 -29.65
N VAL A 169 -1.12 11.37 -29.47
CA VAL A 169 -0.68 12.75 -29.60
C VAL A 169 -1.54 13.65 -28.72
N SER A 170 -0.93 14.64 -28.09
CA SER A 170 -1.67 15.69 -27.38
C SER A 170 -2.10 16.79 -28.37
N GLY A 171 -3.39 17.12 -28.41
CA GLY A 171 -3.92 18.08 -29.36
C GLY A 171 -5.41 18.37 -29.17
N ILE A 172 -5.99 19.10 -30.12
CA ILE A 172 -7.42 19.46 -30.11
C ILE A 172 -8.17 18.48 -31.01
N ILE A 173 -9.21 17.85 -30.48
CA ILE A 173 -10.09 16.99 -31.30
C ILE A 173 -10.91 17.89 -32.27
N THR A 174 -10.65 17.70 -33.54
CA THR A 174 -11.29 18.49 -34.62
C THR A 174 -12.38 17.74 -35.36
N SER A 175 -12.32 16.41 -35.38
CA SER A 175 -13.40 15.58 -35.92
C SER A 175 -13.55 14.28 -35.15
N ARG A 176 -14.80 13.93 -34.80
CA ARG A 176 -15.12 12.75 -33.99
C ARG A 176 -15.55 11.57 -34.85
N PHE A 177 -15.44 10.37 -34.28
CA PHE A 177 -15.94 9.14 -34.87
C PHE A 177 -17.44 9.30 -35.30
N GLY A 178 -17.76 8.80 -36.49
CA GLY A 178 -19.10 8.82 -37.04
C GLY A 178 -19.54 10.18 -37.64
N ASN A 179 -18.75 11.26 -37.48
CA ASN A 179 -19.04 12.55 -38.09
C ASN A 179 -19.15 12.44 -39.60
N ARG A 180 -20.15 13.12 -40.19
CA ARG A 180 -20.33 13.24 -41.65
C ARG A 180 -19.86 14.60 -42.11
N GLU A 181 -18.84 14.62 -42.95
CA GLU A 181 -18.25 15.80 -43.54
C GLU A 181 -18.30 15.73 -45.05
N SER A 182 -18.31 16.86 -45.73
CA SER A 182 -18.45 16.94 -47.20
C SER A 182 -17.28 16.27 -47.96
N ILE A 183 -16.16 16.07 -47.30
CA ILE A 183 -14.96 15.43 -47.88
C ILE A 183 -14.99 13.90 -47.80
N ARG A 184 -16.01 13.31 -47.18
CA ARG A 184 -16.13 11.86 -46.94
C ARG A 184 -17.46 11.33 -47.47
N SER A 185 -17.43 10.17 -48.10
CA SER A 185 -18.60 9.45 -48.57
C SER A 185 -19.30 8.63 -47.48
N HIS A 186 -18.65 8.42 -46.34
CA HIS A 186 -19.12 7.65 -45.19
C HIS A 186 -18.84 8.40 -43.90
N GLY A 187 -19.33 7.90 -42.78
CA GLY A 187 -19.00 8.44 -41.47
C GLY A 187 -17.50 8.39 -41.20
N HIS A 188 -17.01 9.26 -40.33
CA HIS A 188 -15.61 9.29 -39.92
C HIS A 188 -15.23 8.01 -39.17
N THR A 189 -14.19 7.32 -39.62
CA THR A 189 -13.77 6.00 -39.14
C THR A 189 -12.89 6.05 -37.89
N GLY A 190 -12.51 7.25 -37.48
CA GLY A 190 -11.60 7.45 -36.35
C GLY A 190 -11.82 8.77 -35.60
N LEU A 191 -10.75 9.27 -35.06
CA LEU A 191 -10.67 10.55 -34.35
C LEU A 191 -9.58 11.41 -34.97
N ASP A 192 -9.88 12.66 -35.32
CA ASP A 192 -8.91 13.61 -35.84
C ASP A 192 -8.44 14.54 -34.71
N ILE A 193 -7.14 14.54 -34.44
CA ILE A 193 -6.49 15.32 -33.38
C ILE A 193 -5.51 16.29 -34.04
N ALA A 194 -5.86 17.58 -34.05
CA ALA A 194 -5.01 18.63 -34.58
C ALA A 194 -3.78 18.86 -33.68
N ALA A 195 -2.62 18.83 -34.30
CA ALA A 195 -1.34 19.14 -33.66
C ALA A 195 -0.37 19.72 -34.70
N PRO A 196 0.67 20.48 -34.30
CA PRO A 196 1.68 21.02 -35.23
C PRO A 196 2.33 19.91 -36.07
N ALA A 197 2.64 20.22 -37.34
CA ALA A 197 3.43 19.31 -38.18
C ALA A 197 4.74 18.91 -37.49
N GLY A 198 5.11 17.63 -37.58
CA GLY A 198 6.31 17.10 -36.94
C GLY A 198 6.13 16.71 -35.47
N THR A 199 4.96 16.97 -34.84
CA THR A 199 4.68 16.45 -33.47
C THR A 199 4.82 14.95 -33.46
N PRO A 200 5.58 14.35 -32.49
CA PRO A 200 5.71 12.91 -32.37
C PRO A 200 4.35 12.21 -32.16
N ILE A 201 4.11 11.15 -32.93
CA ILE A 201 2.98 10.24 -32.74
C ILE A 201 3.52 8.98 -32.05
N LYS A 202 2.90 8.63 -30.92
CA LYS A 202 3.23 7.46 -30.11
C LYS A 202 2.28 6.31 -30.39
N ALA A 203 2.78 5.07 -30.26
CA ALA A 203 1.92 3.89 -30.25
C ALA A 203 1.02 3.90 -29.01
N ALA A 204 -0.28 3.66 -29.22
CA ALA A 204 -1.27 3.64 -28.12
C ALA A 204 -1.12 2.40 -27.23
N ALA A 205 -0.68 1.28 -27.78
CA ALA A 205 -0.49 0.01 -27.12
C ALA A 205 0.69 -0.74 -27.73
N ASP A 206 1.16 -1.75 -27.02
CA ASP A 206 2.09 -2.73 -27.57
C ASP A 206 1.54 -3.38 -28.85
N GLY A 207 2.40 -3.74 -29.79
CA GLY A 207 1.95 -4.44 -30.98
C GLY A 207 3.04 -4.69 -32.00
N THR A 208 2.60 -5.20 -33.14
CA THR A 208 3.45 -5.42 -34.31
C THR A 208 2.95 -4.56 -35.47
N VAL A 209 3.86 -3.83 -36.11
CA VAL A 209 3.53 -3.02 -37.31
C VAL A 209 3.16 -3.94 -38.43
N THR A 210 1.92 -3.86 -38.91
CA THR A 210 1.44 -4.63 -40.05
C THR A 210 1.65 -3.90 -41.39
N PHE A 211 1.65 -2.55 -41.33
CA PHE A 211 1.90 -1.70 -42.48
C PHE A 211 2.53 -0.36 -42.08
N SER A 212 3.52 0.08 -42.83
CA SER A 212 4.13 1.41 -42.71
C SER A 212 4.46 1.92 -44.10
N GLY A 213 3.73 2.95 -44.55
CA GLY A 213 3.90 3.44 -45.93
C GLY A 213 2.78 4.39 -46.37
N TYR A 214 2.70 4.72 -47.67
CA TYR A 214 1.63 5.52 -48.25
C TYR A 214 0.42 4.66 -48.62
N SER A 215 -0.79 5.01 -48.19
CA SER A 215 -2.02 4.25 -48.46
C SER A 215 -3.21 5.17 -48.73
N GLY A 216 -3.43 5.50 -49.97
CA GLY A 216 -4.64 6.21 -50.45
C GLY A 216 -5.03 7.43 -49.60
N GLY A 217 -6.25 7.46 -49.13
CA GLY A 217 -6.79 8.54 -48.32
C GLY A 217 -6.10 8.79 -46.99
N TYR A 218 -5.48 7.78 -46.38
CA TYR A 218 -4.70 7.91 -45.17
C TYR A 218 -3.36 8.67 -45.34
N GLY A 219 -2.88 8.81 -46.59
CA GLY A 219 -1.54 9.34 -46.80
C GLY A 219 -0.45 8.39 -46.29
N TYR A 220 0.58 8.93 -45.66
CA TYR A 220 1.53 8.12 -44.90
C TYR A 220 0.83 7.63 -43.61
N VAL A 221 0.92 6.34 -43.37
CA VAL A 221 0.17 5.67 -42.32
C VAL A 221 0.98 4.53 -41.68
N VAL A 222 0.86 4.39 -40.37
CA VAL A 222 1.25 3.20 -39.62
C VAL A 222 -0.02 2.45 -39.24
N LYS A 223 -0.03 1.13 -39.44
CA LYS A 223 -1.07 0.22 -38.93
C LYS A 223 -0.40 -0.83 -38.07
N MET A 224 -0.98 -1.10 -36.92
CA MET A 224 -0.46 -2.05 -35.94
C MET A 224 -1.51 -3.12 -35.65
N ASP A 225 -1.03 -4.34 -35.41
CA ASP A 225 -1.78 -5.41 -34.75
C ASP A 225 -1.38 -5.42 -33.28
N ASN A 226 -2.35 -5.14 -32.40
CA ASN A 226 -2.15 -5.07 -30.97
C ASN A 226 -2.60 -6.37 -30.25
N GLY A 227 -2.94 -7.41 -31.00
CA GLY A 227 -3.42 -8.68 -30.47
C GLY A 227 -4.94 -8.68 -30.22
N ASN A 228 -5.48 -9.85 -29.91
CA ASN A 228 -6.90 -10.07 -29.59
C ASN A 228 -7.89 -9.49 -30.62
N GLY A 229 -7.48 -9.34 -31.89
CA GLY A 229 -8.28 -8.73 -32.94
C GLY A 229 -8.30 -7.21 -32.92
N VAL A 230 -7.52 -6.58 -32.03
CA VAL A 230 -7.40 -5.11 -31.94
C VAL A 230 -6.33 -4.62 -32.90
N GLN A 231 -6.66 -3.57 -33.65
CA GLN A 231 -5.72 -2.87 -34.52
C GLN A 231 -5.80 -1.37 -34.25
N THR A 232 -4.64 -0.69 -34.31
CA THR A 232 -4.57 0.77 -34.29
C THR A 232 -3.97 1.31 -35.59
N ILE A 233 -4.50 2.48 -36.03
CA ILE A 233 -4.13 3.10 -37.31
C ILE A 233 -3.79 4.57 -37.06
N TYR A 234 -2.66 5.02 -37.62
CA TYR A 234 -2.14 6.38 -37.44
C TYR A 234 -1.90 7.00 -38.80
N GLY A 235 -2.89 7.80 -39.28
CA GLY A 235 -2.91 8.38 -40.61
C GLY A 235 -2.39 9.83 -40.69
N HIS A 236 -2.26 10.31 -41.93
CA HIS A 236 -1.85 11.66 -42.33
C HIS A 236 -0.45 12.06 -41.87
N CYS A 237 0.42 11.07 -41.59
CA CYS A 237 1.77 11.31 -41.08
C CYS A 237 2.64 12.11 -42.07
N SER A 238 3.56 12.93 -41.58
CA SER A 238 4.61 13.57 -42.38
C SER A 238 5.84 12.68 -42.52
N LYS A 239 6.09 11.83 -41.52
CA LYS A 239 7.25 10.92 -41.47
C LYS A 239 6.89 9.65 -40.69
N LEU A 240 7.43 8.53 -41.12
CA LEU A 240 7.28 7.23 -40.48
C LEU A 240 8.67 6.84 -39.91
N TYR A 241 8.69 6.27 -38.71
CA TYR A 241 9.93 5.89 -38.02
C TYR A 241 10.05 4.38 -37.83
N VAL A 242 8.97 3.64 -38.11
CA VAL A 242 8.91 2.17 -37.97
C VAL A 242 8.60 1.50 -39.30
N SER A 243 8.89 0.20 -39.40
CA SER A 243 8.70 -0.62 -40.60
C SER A 243 7.77 -1.80 -40.30
N ALA A 244 7.12 -2.33 -41.37
CA ALA A 244 6.29 -3.53 -41.23
C ALA A 244 7.09 -4.71 -40.68
N GLY A 245 6.53 -5.44 -39.74
CA GLY A 245 7.13 -6.53 -38.99
C GLY A 245 7.86 -6.12 -37.73
N GLU A 246 8.01 -4.82 -37.44
CA GLU A 246 8.64 -4.30 -36.25
C GLU A 246 7.69 -4.42 -35.03
N LYS A 247 8.24 -4.83 -33.88
CA LYS A 247 7.55 -4.83 -32.60
C LYS A 247 7.75 -3.47 -31.93
N VAL A 248 6.68 -2.92 -31.44
CA VAL A 248 6.62 -1.58 -30.86
C VAL A 248 5.97 -1.67 -29.50
N GLU A 249 6.53 -0.98 -28.52
CA GLU A 249 5.96 -0.83 -27.19
C GLU A 249 5.04 0.40 -27.12
N ALA A 250 4.07 0.39 -26.20
CA ALA A 250 3.22 1.53 -25.92
C ALA A 250 4.07 2.77 -25.57
N GLY A 251 3.67 3.94 -26.09
CA GLY A 251 4.41 5.19 -25.88
C GLY A 251 5.63 5.39 -26.78
N GLU A 252 6.07 4.39 -27.54
CA GLU A 252 7.16 4.52 -28.51
C GLU A 252 6.77 5.43 -29.68
N VAL A 253 7.70 6.27 -30.14
CA VAL A 253 7.44 7.20 -31.26
C VAL A 253 7.54 6.47 -32.60
N ILE A 254 6.39 6.31 -33.26
CA ILE A 254 6.24 5.56 -34.50
C ILE A 254 6.16 6.41 -35.77
N ALA A 255 5.72 7.67 -35.61
CA ALA A 255 5.53 8.59 -36.74
C ALA A 255 5.55 10.06 -36.27
N ALA A 256 5.36 10.98 -37.21
CA ALA A 256 5.18 12.41 -36.93
C ALA A 256 3.90 12.93 -37.61
N VAL A 257 3.20 13.84 -36.93
CA VAL A 257 2.00 14.52 -37.45
C VAL A 257 2.28 15.23 -38.77
N GLY A 258 1.38 15.13 -39.69
CA GLY A 258 1.42 15.79 -40.98
C GLY A 258 0.05 16.13 -41.55
N SER A 259 -0.03 16.22 -42.87
CA SER A 259 -1.27 16.49 -43.61
C SER A 259 -1.22 15.78 -44.96
N THR A 260 -0.75 14.56 -45.02
CA THR A 260 -0.65 13.77 -46.25
C THR A 260 -1.94 13.03 -46.55
N GLY A 261 -2.17 12.65 -47.83
CA GLY A 261 -3.41 12.00 -48.24
C GLY A 261 -4.61 12.94 -48.28
N ASN A 262 -5.79 12.47 -47.86
CA ASN A 262 -7.03 13.25 -47.86
C ASN A 262 -7.19 14.03 -46.53
N SER A 263 -6.44 15.11 -46.39
CA SER A 263 -6.34 15.91 -45.18
C SER A 263 -6.46 17.42 -45.52
N THR A 264 -7.13 18.17 -44.64
CA THR A 264 -7.32 19.64 -44.81
C THR A 264 -6.37 20.47 -43.98
N GLY A 265 -5.56 19.84 -43.13
CA GLY A 265 -4.60 20.51 -42.21
C GLY A 265 -3.82 19.50 -41.36
N ASN A 266 -2.85 20.01 -40.60
CA ASN A 266 -2.03 19.14 -39.78
C ASN A 266 -2.82 18.51 -38.63
N HIS A 267 -2.96 17.17 -38.65
CA HIS A 267 -3.61 16.39 -37.61
C HIS A 267 -3.15 14.93 -37.67
N LEU A 268 -3.37 14.22 -36.58
CA LEU A 268 -3.38 12.75 -36.55
C LEU A 268 -4.79 12.28 -36.81
N HIS A 269 -4.99 11.38 -37.79
CA HIS A 269 -6.19 10.56 -37.90
C HIS A 269 -5.91 9.24 -37.16
N PHE A 270 -6.65 8.99 -36.07
CA PHE A 270 -6.43 7.81 -35.22
C PHE A 270 -7.67 6.89 -35.26
N GLU A 271 -7.45 5.62 -35.59
CA GLU A 271 -8.49 4.61 -35.55
C GLU A 271 -8.14 3.50 -34.54
N VAL A 272 -9.17 2.98 -33.91
CA VAL A 272 -9.16 1.68 -33.22
C VAL A 272 -10.13 0.76 -33.96
N ARG A 273 -9.69 -0.46 -34.25
CA ARG A 273 -10.53 -1.48 -34.89
C ARG A 273 -10.54 -2.74 -34.04
N VAL A 274 -11.72 -3.38 -33.99
CA VAL A 274 -11.93 -4.66 -33.33
C VAL A 274 -12.44 -5.65 -34.36
N ASN A 275 -11.69 -6.72 -34.61
CA ASN A 275 -12.00 -7.73 -35.63
C ASN A 275 -12.24 -7.13 -37.03
N GLY A 276 -11.52 -6.03 -37.33
CA GLY A 276 -11.62 -5.32 -38.61
C GLY A 276 -12.69 -4.23 -38.66
N GLU A 277 -13.58 -4.12 -37.69
CA GLU A 277 -14.63 -3.09 -37.62
C GLU A 277 -14.11 -1.85 -36.85
N GLU A 278 -14.40 -0.65 -37.35
CA GLU A 278 -14.06 0.60 -36.71
C GLU A 278 -14.90 0.81 -35.44
N VAL A 279 -14.24 1.15 -34.33
CA VAL A 279 -14.89 1.52 -33.07
C VAL A 279 -14.49 2.94 -32.66
N ASN A 280 -15.35 3.60 -31.87
CA ASN A 280 -15.06 4.97 -31.42
C ASN A 280 -13.86 5.00 -30.47
N PRO A 281 -12.72 5.61 -30.85
CA PRO A 281 -11.54 5.67 -29.99
C PRO A 281 -11.78 6.37 -28.65
N GLN A 282 -12.74 7.32 -28.59
CA GLN A 282 -13.06 8.05 -27.37
C GLN A 282 -13.74 7.21 -26.29
N ASN A 283 -14.14 5.97 -26.60
CA ASN A 283 -14.62 5.04 -25.57
C ASN A 283 -13.48 4.46 -24.73
N TYR A 284 -12.23 4.60 -25.17
CA TYR A 284 -11.07 3.96 -24.57
C TYR A 284 -9.90 4.92 -24.31
N ILE A 285 -9.79 5.97 -25.09
CA ILE A 285 -8.70 6.94 -25.01
C ILE A 285 -9.19 8.31 -25.52
N TYR A 286 -8.64 9.39 -25.05
CA TYR A 286 -9.12 10.76 -25.28
C TYR A 286 -10.50 11.06 -24.66
N ASN A 287 -10.78 10.48 -23.51
CA ASN A 287 -12.03 10.67 -22.72
C ASN A 287 -12.15 12.11 -22.20
#